data_627e283ff433d2301357a3ebb7e96181
#
_entry.id   627e283ff433d2301357a3ebb7e96181
#
_cell.length_a   1.000
_cell.length_b   1.000
_cell.length_c   1.000
_cell.angle_alpha   90.00
_cell.angle_beta   90.00
_cell.angle_gamma   90.00
#
_symmetry.space_group_name_H-M   'P 1'
#
loop_
_entity.id
_entity.type
_entity.pdbx_description
1 polymer ?
#
loop_
_entity_poly.entity_id
_entity_poly.type
_entity_poly.pdbx_seq_one_letter_code
_entity_poly.pdbx_strand_id
1 'polypeptide(L)'
;PILIITKDDRPKIILPAGTEIPCNTIEIDDLVTSRDGQKIVELPICVGNTTKMLFNLKIESSMPNGFPINTPIQLVIEVNADKMLIIHATCMGTICHVEPLSPFANKELTTEERAALKAERQANLEAEQNGGVPSKETLITLKQAYLKIGNDFKAAETFELQNELYPVS
;
A
#
# COMPACT_ATOMS: atom_id res chain seq x y z
N PRO A 1 -14.70 10.99 -4.08
CA PRO A 1 -13.88 11.04 -2.89
C PRO A 1 -12.59 10.23 -3.06
N ILE A 2 -11.58 10.58 -2.28
CA ILE A 2 -10.35 9.81 -2.16
C ILE A 2 -10.39 9.12 -0.81
N LEU A 3 -10.11 7.83 -0.81
CA LEU A 3 -10.21 6.98 0.37
C LEU A 3 -8.91 6.23 0.61
N ILE A 4 -8.67 5.88 1.87
CA ILE A 4 -7.68 4.86 2.21
C ILE A 4 -8.43 3.66 2.79
N ILE A 5 -7.82 2.49 2.66
CA ILE A 5 -8.34 1.28 3.29
C ILE A 5 -7.54 1.04 4.57
N THR A 6 -8.23 1.02 5.69
CA THR A 6 -7.63 0.79 7.00
C THR A 6 -7.75 -0.67 7.39
N LYS A 7 -7.34 -1.00 8.62
CA LYS A 7 -7.50 -2.34 9.20
C LYS A 7 -8.93 -2.85 9.03
N ASP A 8 -9.08 -4.15 8.79
CA ASP A 8 -10.37 -4.84 8.58
C ASP A 8 -11.08 -4.40 7.31
N ASP A 9 -10.31 -3.95 6.30
CA ASP A 9 -10.82 -3.50 4.99
C ASP A 9 -11.86 -2.38 5.08
N ARG A 10 -11.77 -1.53 6.12
CA ARG A 10 -12.67 -0.40 6.30
C ARG A 10 -12.18 0.81 5.52
N PRO A 11 -13.05 1.41 4.70
CA PRO A 11 -12.69 2.64 4.00
C PRO A 11 -12.72 3.85 4.94
N LYS A 12 -11.75 4.74 4.76
CA LYS A 12 -11.72 6.06 5.44
C LYS A 12 -11.59 7.13 4.37
N ILE A 13 -12.54 8.05 4.33
CA ILE A 13 -12.49 9.16 3.38
C ILE A 13 -11.45 10.16 3.86
N ILE A 14 -10.44 10.41 3.01
CA ILE A 14 -9.39 11.41 3.30
C ILE A 14 -9.61 12.71 2.52
N LEU A 15 -10.32 12.64 1.38
CA LEU A 15 -10.72 13.81 0.61
C LEU A 15 -12.16 13.63 0.16
N PRO A 16 -13.13 14.38 0.73
CA PRO A 16 -14.54 14.24 0.36
C PRO A 16 -14.81 14.64 -1.09
N ALA A 17 -15.86 14.06 -1.67
CA ALA A 17 -16.36 14.47 -2.97
C ALA A 17 -16.82 15.95 -2.90
N GLY A 18 -16.56 16.69 -3.96
CA GLY A 18 -16.91 18.11 -4.03
C GLY A 18 -15.91 19.06 -3.39
N THR A 19 -14.78 18.55 -2.91
CA THR A 19 -13.69 19.41 -2.43
C THR A 19 -13.15 20.25 -3.58
N GLU A 20 -13.03 21.55 -3.37
CA GLU A 20 -12.48 22.47 -4.38
C GLU A 20 -11.00 22.19 -4.64
N ILE A 21 -10.60 22.30 -5.90
CA ILE A 21 -9.22 22.07 -6.35
C ILE A 21 -8.68 23.38 -6.93
N PRO A 22 -7.45 23.82 -6.55
CA PRO A 22 -6.54 23.17 -5.59
C PRO A 22 -7.08 23.24 -4.16
N CYS A 23 -6.79 22.22 -3.36
CA CYS A 23 -7.17 22.22 -1.96
C CYS A 23 -5.95 22.49 -1.07
N ASN A 24 -6.18 23.09 0.09
CA ASN A 24 -5.16 23.27 1.10
C ASN A 24 -4.74 21.92 1.66
N THR A 25 -3.54 21.88 2.24
CA THR A 25 -3.01 20.70 2.91
C THR A 25 -3.97 20.20 3.99
N ILE A 26 -4.30 18.90 3.92
CA ILE A 26 -5.13 18.21 4.90
C ILE A 26 -4.24 17.27 5.68
N GLU A 27 -4.28 17.38 7.01
CA GLU A 27 -3.55 16.49 7.91
C GLU A 27 -4.50 15.45 8.49
N ILE A 28 -4.08 14.18 8.45
CA ILE A 28 -4.80 13.06 9.05
C ILE A 28 -3.88 12.46 10.10
N ASP A 29 -4.28 12.56 11.36
CA ASP A 29 -3.46 12.20 12.51
C ASP A 29 -4.12 11.17 13.44
N ASP A 30 -5.26 10.62 13.04
CA ASP A 30 -6.02 9.65 13.83
C ASP A 30 -5.74 8.18 13.46
N LEU A 31 -4.71 7.95 12.65
CA LEU A 31 -4.30 6.61 12.26
C LEU A 31 -3.19 6.10 13.19
N VAL A 32 -3.26 4.83 13.53
CA VAL A 32 -2.23 4.16 14.34
C VAL A 32 -1.93 2.77 13.78
N THR A 33 -0.75 2.26 14.11
CA THR A 33 -0.41 0.87 13.79
C THR A 33 -1.30 -0.08 14.57
N SER A 34 -1.62 -1.21 13.95
CA SER A 34 -2.61 -2.15 14.51
C SER A 34 -1.99 -3.32 15.27
N ARG A 35 -0.70 -3.56 15.13
CA ARG A 35 -0.01 -4.68 15.75
C ARG A 35 1.36 -4.29 16.27
N ASP A 36 1.77 -4.94 17.35
CA ASP A 36 3.11 -4.76 17.89
C ASP A 36 4.13 -5.47 16.96
N GLY A 37 5.22 -4.80 16.67
CA GLY A 37 6.24 -5.33 15.77
C GLY A 37 5.88 -5.26 14.29
N GLN A 38 4.94 -4.41 13.91
CA GLN A 38 4.52 -4.23 12.52
C GLN A 38 5.66 -3.63 11.70
N LYS A 39 6.13 -4.35 10.69
CA LYS A 39 7.26 -3.91 9.85
C LYS A 39 6.84 -3.05 8.69
N ILE A 40 5.64 -3.28 8.15
CA ILE A 40 5.11 -2.57 7.01
C ILE A 40 3.71 -2.07 7.35
N VAL A 41 3.50 -0.77 7.17
CA VAL A 41 2.18 -0.16 7.22
C VAL A 41 1.69 0.01 5.79
N GLU A 42 0.59 -0.61 5.44
CA GLU A 42 -0.03 -0.48 4.13
C GLU A 42 -1.29 0.38 4.21
N LEU A 43 -1.37 1.35 3.32
CA LEU A 43 -2.52 2.24 3.20
C LEU A 43 -2.91 2.32 1.72
N PRO A 44 -3.73 1.38 1.22
CA PRO A 44 -4.21 1.45 -0.15
C PRO A 44 -5.06 2.70 -0.37
N ILE A 45 -4.74 3.43 -1.44
CA ILE A 45 -5.43 4.68 -1.79
C ILE A 45 -6.37 4.40 -2.94
N CYS A 46 -7.65 4.71 -2.75
CA CYS A 46 -8.71 4.47 -3.72
C CYS A 46 -9.40 5.76 -4.12
N VAL A 47 -9.95 5.77 -5.32
CA VAL A 47 -10.72 6.91 -5.86
C VAL A 47 -12.14 6.45 -6.14
N GLY A 48 -13.10 7.18 -5.60
CA GLY A 48 -14.53 6.92 -5.79
C GLY A 48 -15.07 5.84 -4.88
N ASN A 49 -14.49 4.65 -4.93
CA ASN A 49 -14.88 3.52 -4.09
C ASN A 49 -13.69 2.58 -3.86
N THR A 50 -13.88 1.58 -3.02
CA THR A 50 -12.81 0.66 -2.60
C THR A 50 -12.35 -0.31 -3.71
N THR A 51 -13.06 -0.39 -4.83
CA THR A 51 -12.67 -1.26 -5.95
C THR A 51 -11.72 -0.58 -6.92
N LYS A 52 -11.56 0.75 -6.83
CA LYS A 52 -10.71 1.54 -7.72
C LYS A 52 -9.45 1.98 -6.99
N MET A 53 -8.54 1.05 -6.80
CA MET A 53 -7.26 1.33 -6.15
C MET A 53 -6.35 2.11 -7.10
N LEU A 54 -5.88 3.28 -6.64
CA LEU A 54 -4.95 4.13 -7.36
C LEU A 54 -3.50 3.75 -7.04
N PHE A 55 -3.20 3.48 -5.79
CA PHE A 55 -1.86 3.23 -5.31
C PHE A 55 -1.89 2.53 -3.96
N ASN A 56 -0.91 1.68 -3.67
CA ASN A 56 -0.75 1.08 -2.35
C ASN A 56 0.43 1.75 -1.63
N LEU A 57 0.12 2.65 -0.70
CA LEU A 57 1.12 3.34 0.10
C LEU A 57 1.70 2.38 1.12
N LYS A 58 3.03 2.29 1.18
CA LYS A 58 3.72 1.44 2.16
C LYS A 58 4.72 2.26 2.95
N ILE A 59 4.68 2.12 4.27
CA ILE A 59 5.69 2.68 5.17
C ILE A 59 6.44 1.51 5.79
N GLU A 60 7.72 1.37 5.47
CA GLU A 60 8.54 0.29 5.98
C GLU A 60 9.34 0.77 7.20
N SER A 61 9.30 0.00 8.27
CA SER A 61 10.10 0.30 9.46
C SER A 61 11.56 0.00 9.21
N SER A 62 12.44 0.94 9.62
CA SER A 62 13.88 0.74 9.65
C SER A 62 14.35 0.05 10.94
N MET A 63 13.45 -0.12 11.91
CA MET A 63 13.76 -0.73 13.19
C MET A 63 13.72 -2.26 13.11
N PRO A 64 14.66 -2.98 13.78
CA PRO A 64 14.68 -4.45 13.73
C PRO A 64 13.40 -5.11 14.23
N ASN A 65 12.72 -4.50 15.18
CA ASN A 65 11.51 -5.04 15.81
C ASN A 65 10.21 -4.47 15.24
N GLY A 66 10.29 -3.67 14.16
CA GLY A 66 9.12 -3.03 13.57
C GLY A 66 8.54 -1.89 14.42
N PHE A 67 7.37 -1.40 14.04
CA PHE A 67 6.66 -0.36 14.78
C PHE A 67 5.92 -0.95 15.98
N PRO A 68 5.98 -0.32 17.17
CA PRO A 68 5.12 -0.72 18.28
C PRO A 68 3.63 -0.54 17.95
N ILE A 69 2.78 -1.28 18.64
CA ILE A 69 1.33 -1.10 18.52
C ILE A 69 0.91 0.32 18.92
N ASN A 70 -0.13 0.85 18.28
CA ASN A 70 -0.66 2.20 18.52
C ASN A 70 0.33 3.33 18.22
N THR A 71 1.33 3.07 17.38
CA THR A 71 2.24 4.12 16.90
C THR A 71 1.48 5.04 15.94
N PRO A 72 1.50 6.37 16.17
CA PRO A 72 0.79 7.30 15.30
C PRO A 72 1.36 7.30 13.87
N ILE A 73 0.44 7.33 12.90
CA ILE A 73 0.74 7.49 11.50
C ILE A 73 0.17 8.84 11.06
N GLN A 74 1.02 9.69 10.51
CA GLN A 74 0.58 10.99 10.01
C GLN A 74 0.55 10.98 8.49
N LEU A 75 -0.59 11.39 7.93
CA LEU A 75 -0.72 11.63 6.49
C LEU A 75 -0.94 13.12 6.27
N VAL A 76 -0.22 13.66 5.31
CA VAL A 76 -0.41 15.03 4.84
C VAL A 76 -0.73 14.94 3.36
N ILE A 77 -1.90 15.42 2.95
CA ILE A 77 -2.36 15.33 1.57
C ILE A 77 -2.74 16.70 1.03
N GLU A 78 -2.51 16.89 -0.26
CA GLU A 78 -2.98 18.06 -0.99
C GLU A 78 -3.27 17.68 -2.44
N VAL A 79 -4.13 18.44 -3.10
CA VAL A 79 -4.33 18.35 -4.55
C VAL A 79 -3.94 19.71 -5.12
N ASN A 80 -2.94 19.73 -6.00
CA ASN A 80 -2.43 20.97 -6.55
C ASN A 80 -3.27 21.47 -7.74
N ALA A 81 -2.89 22.62 -8.31
CA ALA A 81 -3.59 23.22 -9.44
C ALA A 81 -3.58 22.34 -10.70
N ASP A 82 -2.61 21.46 -10.84
CA ASP A 82 -2.51 20.50 -11.94
C ASP A 82 -3.34 19.23 -11.70
N LYS A 83 -4.17 19.22 -10.66
CA LYS A 83 -5.01 18.09 -10.25
C LYS A 83 -4.22 16.84 -9.85
N MET A 84 -3.00 17.04 -9.37
CA MET A 84 -2.16 15.96 -8.87
C MET A 84 -2.33 15.81 -7.37
N LEU A 85 -2.48 14.57 -6.92
CA LEU A 85 -2.54 14.24 -5.50
C LEU A 85 -1.12 14.08 -4.96
N ILE A 86 -0.79 14.87 -3.95
CA ILE A 86 0.51 14.85 -3.29
C ILE A 86 0.31 14.33 -1.88
N ILE A 87 1.02 13.26 -1.53
CA ILE A 87 0.90 12.59 -0.24
C ILE A 87 2.26 12.48 0.43
N HIS A 88 2.30 12.86 1.70
CA HIS A 88 3.44 12.60 2.58
C HIS A 88 2.93 11.78 3.78
N ALA A 89 3.62 10.68 4.07
CA ALA A 89 3.27 9.83 5.19
C ALA A 89 4.47 9.65 6.11
N THR A 90 4.25 9.72 7.41
CA THR A 90 5.30 9.51 8.41
C THR A 90 4.81 8.58 9.51
N CYS A 91 5.73 7.77 10.04
CA CYS A 91 5.49 6.93 11.20
C CYS A 91 6.82 6.80 11.96
N MET A 92 6.86 7.27 13.20
CA MET A 92 8.07 7.27 14.04
C MET A 92 9.31 7.84 13.33
N GLY A 93 9.15 8.97 12.63
CA GLY A 93 10.25 9.59 11.92
C GLY A 93 10.62 8.94 10.58
N THR A 94 10.03 7.79 10.25
CA THR A 94 10.18 7.19 8.93
C THR A 94 9.27 7.92 7.96
N ILE A 95 9.87 8.50 6.92
CA ILE A 95 9.13 9.29 5.94
C ILE A 95 8.98 8.48 4.67
N CYS A 96 7.75 8.39 4.17
CA CYS A 96 7.45 7.79 2.88
C CYS A 96 7.06 8.90 1.90
N HIS A 97 7.85 9.07 0.85
CA HIS A 97 7.55 10.00 -0.24
C HIS A 97 6.89 9.22 -1.37
N VAL A 98 5.76 9.74 -1.84
CA VAL A 98 5.02 9.17 -2.95
C VAL A 98 5.12 10.12 -4.13
N GLU A 99 5.44 9.61 -5.31
CA GLU A 99 5.39 10.39 -6.53
C GLU A 99 3.98 10.95 -6.72
N PRO A 100 3.83 12.19 -7.24
CA PRO A 100 2.50 12.75 -7.46
C PRO A 100 1.63 11.84 -8.30
N LEU A 101 0.38 11.66 -7.87
CA LEU A 101 -0.59 10.76 -8.49
C LEU A 101 -1.70 11.57 -9.15
N SER A 102 -2.24 11.09 -10.27
CA SER A 102 -3.37 11.72 -10.95
C SER A 102 -4.66 10.95 -10.65
N PRO A 103 -5.45 11.35 -9.64
CA PRO A 103 -6.68 10.65 -9.28
C PRO A 103 -7.80 10.85 -10.29
N PHE A 104 -7.62 11.80 -11.22
CA PHE A 104 -8.63 12.16 -12.21
C PHE A 104 -8.29 11.61 -13.60
N ALA A 105 -7.18 10.87 -13.73
CA ALA A 105 -6.85 10.18 -14.98
C ALA A 105 -7.87 9.07 -15.23
N ASN A 106 -8.32 8.92 -16.48
CA ASN A 106 -9.32 7.91 -16.86
C ASN A 106 -8.71 6.49 -16.93
N LYS A 107 -7.53 6.29 -16.36
CA LYS A 107 -6.87 5.00 -16.40
C LYS A 107 -7.23 4.20 -15.17
N GLU A 108 -8.17 3.30 -15.31
CA GLU A 108 -8.46 2.30 -14.29
C GLU A 108 -7.41 1.19 -14.37
N LEU A 109 -7.09 0.60 -13.22
CA LEU A 109 -6.27 -0.60 -13.19
C LEU A 109 -7.01 -1.74 -13.88
N THR A 110 -6.29 -2.54 -14.66
CA THR A 110 -6.85 -3.74 -15.26
C THR A 110 -7.17 -4.78 -14.17
N THR A 111 -7.95 -5.80 -14.52
CA THR A 111 -8.24 -6.92 -13.62
C THR A 111 -6.94 -7.60 -13.17
N GLU A 112 -5.99 -7.75 -14.08
CA GLU A 112 -4.68 -8.36 -13.79
C GLU A 112 -3.83 -7.49 -12.86
N GLU A 113 -3.83 -6.18 -13.06
CA GLU A 113 -3.12 -5.25 -12.17
C GLU A 113 -3.71 -5.25 -10.77
N ARG A 114 -5.04 -5.29 -10.63
CA ARG A 114 -5.71 -5.41 -9.34
C ARG A 114 -5.38 -6.72 -8.65
N ALA A 115 -5.34 -7.82 -9.41
CA ALA A 115 -4.97 -9.13 -8.86
C ALA A 115 -3.54 -9.13 -8.33
N ALA A 116 -2.60 -8.47 -9.03
CA ALA A 116 -1.22 -8.34 -8.59
C ALA A 116 -1.12 -7.56 -7.28
N LEU A 117 -1.82 -6.43 -7.16
CA LEU A 117 -1.86 -5.64 -5.92
C LEU A 117 -2.44 -6.43 -4.75
N LYS A 118 -3.51 -7.18 -5.00
CA LYS A 118 -4.14 -8.03 -3.99
C LYS A 118 -3.20 -9.13 -3.52
N ALA A 119 -2.49 -9.78 -4.44
CA ALA A 119 -1.53 -10.83 -4.12
C ALA A 119 -0.33 -10.27 -3.33
N GLU A 120 0.16 -9.09 -3.70
CA GLU A 120 1.24 -8.40 -2.98
C GLU A 120 0.83 -8.07 -1.56
N ARG A 121 -0.38 -7.55 -1.38
CA ARG A 121 -0.92 -7.23 -0.07
C ARG A 121 -1.08 -8.48 0.80
N GLN A 122 -1.54 -9.59 0.21
CA GLN A 122 -1.66 -10.87 0.90
C GLN A 122 -0.30 -11.39 1.36
N ALA A 123 0.72 -11.30 0.51
CA ALA A 123 2.09 -11.71 0.87
C ALA A 123 2.62 -10.89 2.05
N ASN A 124 2.43 -9.58 2.03
CA ASN A 124 2.86 -8.70 3.13
C ASN A 124 2.13 -9.02 4.43
N LEU A 125 0.83 -9.30 4.35
CA LEU A 125 0.03 -9.66 5.52
C LEU A 125 0.50 -10.98 6.15
N GLU A 126 0.75 -11.99 5.33
CA GLU A 126 1.27 -13.28 5.79
C GLU A 126 2.66 -13.13 6.40
N ALA A 127 3.52 -12.32 5.79
CA ALA A 127 4.85 -12.04 6.32
C ALA A 127 4.78 -11.41 7.70
N GLU A 128 3.86 -10.49 7.94
CA GLU A 128 3.66 -9.89 9.26
C GLU A 128 3.16 -10.91 10.30
N GLN A 129 2.26 -11.79 9.90
CA GLN A 129 1.68 -12.80 10.79
C GLN A 129 2.66 -13.93 11.11
N ASN A 130 3.54 -14.28 10.18
CA ASN A 130 4.40 -15.46 10.24
C ASN A 130 5.89 -15.13 10.41
N GLY A 131 6.21 -14.01 11.04
CA GLY A 131 7.60 -13.66 11.34
C GLY A 131 8.45 -13.29 10.12
N GLY A 132 7.85 -12.73 9.08
CA GLY A 132 8.53 -12.28 7.88
C GLY A 132 8.47 -13.27 6.71
N VAL A 133 7.67 -14.34 6.83
CA VAL A 133 7.64 -15.42 5.82
C VAL A 133 6.24 -15.57 5.20
N PRO A 134 6.04 -15.14 3.93
CA PRO A 134 4.82 -15.47 3.21
C PRO A 134 4.74 -16.97 2.91
N SER A 135 3.53 -17.51 2.72
CA SER A 135 3.37 -18.90 2.34
C SER A 135 3.89 -19.14 0.92
N LYS A 136 4.29 -20.38 0.63
CA LYS A 136 4.75 -20.78 -0.70
C LYS A 136 3.67 -20.54 -1.76
N GLU A 137 2.42 -20.88 -1.44
CA GLU A 137 1.29 -20.69 -2.35
C GLU A 137 1.08 -19.23 -2.72
N THR A 138 1.16 -18.34 -1.73
CA THR A 138 1.06 -16.90 -1.96
C THR A 138 2.18 -16.38 -2.85
N LEU A 139 3.41 -16.85 -2.65
CA LEU A 139 4.56 -16.48 -3.51
C LEU A 139 4.37 -16.97 -4.94
N ILE A 140 3.85 -18.17 -5.14
CA ILE A 140 3.54 -18.69 -6.49
C ILE A 140 2.49 -17.81 -7.17
N THR A 141 1.41 -17.47 -6.45
CA THR A 141 0.35 -16.63 -6.95
C THR A 141 0.86 -15.24 -7.30
N LEU A 142 1.69 -14.67 -6.45
CA LEU A 142 2.28 -13.34 -6.64
C LEU A 142 3.19 -13.32 -7.88
N LYS A 143 4.04 -14.31 -8.03
CA LYS A 143 4.90 -14.43 -9.21
C LYS A 143 4.08 -14.48 -10.50
N GLN A 144 3.04 -15.33 -10.52
CA GLN A 144 2.16 -15.44 -11.68
C GLN A 144 1.44 -14.13 -11.99
N ALA A 145 1.00 -13.42 -10.96
CA ALA A 145 0.35 -12.14 -11.13
C ALA A 145 1.30 -11.09 -11.74
N TYR A 146 2.54 -11.05 -11.30
CA TYR A 146 3.54 -10.15 -11.88
C TYR A 146 3.85 -10.52 -13.35
N LEU A 147 3.92 -11.79 -13.68
CA LEU A 147 4.14 -12.23 -15.07
C LEU A 147 2.98 -11.78 -15.98
N LYS A 148 1.74 -11.88 -15.50
CA LYS A 148 0.56 -11.47 -16.27
C LYS A 148 0.53 -9.97 -16.60
N ILE A 149 1.10 -9.14 -15.76
CA ILE A 149 1.17 -7.69 -16.00
C ILE A 149 2.48 -7.27 -16.67
N GLY A 150 3.33 -8.24 -17.05
CA GLY A 150 4.60 -7.96 -17.71
C GLY A 150 5.70 -7.42 -16.79
N ASN A 151 5.54 -7.55 -15.48
CA ASN A 151 6.57 -7.12 -14.53
C ASN A 151 7.53 -8.27 -14.25
N ASP A 152 8.42 -8.53 -15.20
CA ASP A 152 9.36 -9.65 -15.15
C ASP A 152 10.39 -9.49 -14.03
N PHE A 153 10.76 -8.27 -13.70
CA PHE A 153 11.71 -7.98 -12.62
C PHE A 153 11.16 -8.44 -11.26
N LYS A 154 9.95 -8.02 -10.93
CA LYS A 154 9.31 -8.43 -9.67
C LYS A 154 8.95 -9.91 -9.64
N ALA A 155 8.62 -10.49 -10.80
CA ALA A 155 8.39 -11.92 -10.90
C ALA A 155 9.65 -12.70 -10.58
N ALA A 156 10.81 -12.27 -11.08
CA ALA A 156 12.10 -12.89 -10.80
C ALA A 156 12.48 -12.75 -9.31
N GLU A 157 12.32 -11.59 -8.72
CA GLU A 157 12.54 -11.37 -7.28
C GLU A 157 11.70 -12.32 -6.43
N THR A 158 10.42 -12.45 -6.77
CA THR A 158 9.48 -13.33 -6.05
C THR A 158 9.89 -14.80 -6.17
N PHE A 159 10.35 -15.20 -7.34
CA PHE A 159 10.84 -16.57 -7.57
C PHE A 159 12.12 -16.86 -6.77
N GLU A 160 13.04 -15.91 -6.71
CA GLU A 160 14.25 -16.04 -5.87
C GLU A 160 13.88 -16.17 -4.40
N LEU A 161 12.97 -15.36 -3.92
CA LEU A 161 12.49 -15.43 -2.54
C LEU A 161 11.82 -16.77 -2.24
N GLN A 162 11.01 -17.26 -3.17
CA GLN A 162 10.38 -18.58 -3.05
C GLN A 162 11.44 -19.68 -2.90
N ASN A 163 12.50 -19.65 -3.71
CA ASN A 163 13.56 -20.64 -3.66
C ASN A 163 14.41 -20.56 -2.40
N GLU A 164 14.59 -19.34 -1.86
CA GLU A 164 15.29 -19.11 -0.60
C GLU A 164 14.53 -19.67 0.59
N LEU A 165 13.24 -19.38 0.67
CA LEU A 165 12.39 -19.77 1.79
C LEU A 165 11.91 -21.22 1.69
N TYR A 166 11.68 -21.70 0.48
CA TYR A 166 11.15 -23.06 0.20
C TYR A 166 12.00 -23.73 -0.87
N PRO A 167 13.24 -24.11 -0.55
CA PRO A 167 14.12 -24.73 -1.54
C PRO A 167 13.56 -26.06 -2.04
N VAL A 168 13.75 -26.31 -3.33
CA VAL A 168 13.38 -27.59 -3.96
C VAL A 168 14.38 -28.64 -3.50
N SER A 169 13.91 -29.68 -2.86
CA SER A 169 14.74 -30.78 -2.40
C SER A 169 14.94 -31.84 -3.48
#